data_b186d399888dce61a5e149b4723a0cbe
#
_entry.id   b186d399888dce61a5e149b4723a0cbe
#
_cell.length_a   1.000
_cell.length_b   1.000
_cell.length_c   1.000
_cell.angle_alpha   90.00
_cell.angle_beta   90.00
_cell.angle_gamma   90.00
#
_symmetry.space_group_name_H-M   'P 1'
#
loop_
_entity.id
_entity.type
_entity.pdbx_description
1 polymer ?
#
loop_
_entity_poly.entity_id
_entity_poly.type
_entity_poly.pdbx_seq_one_letter_code
_entity_poly.pdbx_strand_id
1 'polypeptide(L)'
;MGTMKRHSCGYCGVKTSPIIVHGKEIQQAWYKDKQFGYLCRNCYNRLNRTGDIMLKRERREQEESQIMRKANLMLKPHGWECVRIWTNMCRADNILYVCKYELKCRHCGRVVIWTGELEDFVRSKECICNCKFIAWAFSNNAFPKKGNGTWQRIAKAIAENPNANQSDIARELGLSRQRVEQVRTGLRAAYMVEMKRIYGEITKVVTYGGED
;
A
#
# COMPACT_ATOMS: atom_id res chain seq x y z
N MET A 1 -1.07 52.27 22.71
CA MET A 1 -1.19 51.40 21.53
C MET A 1 -1.47 50.00 22.01
N GLY A 2 -2.74 49.53 21.88
CA GLY A 2 -3.11 48.18 22.31
C GLY A 2 -2.56 47.14 21.34
N THR A 3 -1.79 46.18 21.86
CA THR A 3 -1.32 45.02 21.07
C THR A 3 -2.53 44.20 20.57
N MET A 4 -2.78 44.21 19.26
CA MET A 4 -3.84 43.38 18.66
C MET A 4 -3.57 41.90 18.96
N LYS A 5 -4.47 41.25 19.68
CA LYS A 5 -4.39 39.82 19.96
C LYS A 5 -4.56 39.05 18.65
N ARG A 6 -3.52 38.35 18.21
CA ARG A 6 -3.59 37.43 17.08
C ARG A 6 -4.30 36.13 17.51
N HIS A 7 -5.44 35.84 16.92
CA HIS A 7 -6.15 34.59 17.15
C HIS A 7 -5.73 33.55 16.11
N SER A 8 -5.71 32.29 16.52
CA SER A 8 -5.63 31.13 15.62
C SER A 8 -6.97 30.40 15.62
N CYS A 9 -7.35 29.85 14.48
CA CYS A 9 -8.56 29.05 14.41
C CYS A 9 -8.40 27.79 15.26
N GLY A 10 -9.28 27.60 16.24
CA GLY A 10 -9.24 26.46 17.15
C GLY A 10 -9.44 25.11 16.46
N TYR A 11 -9.92 25.13 15.22
CA TYR A 11 -10.10 23.91 14.43
C TYR A 11 -8.98 23.69 13.40
N CYS A 12 -8.76 24.61 12.46
CA CYS A 12 -7.79 24.39 11.39
C CYS A 12 -6.40 25.01 11.67
N GLY A 13 -6.23 25.67 12.81
CA GLY A 13 -4.95 26.25 13.23
C GLY A 13 -4.54 27.50 12.43
N VAL A 14 -5.30 27.90 11.39
CA VAL A 14 -4.88 29.03 10.55
C VAL A 14 -4.80 30.31 11.39
N LYS A 15 -3.71 31.02 11.24
CA LYS A 15 -3.51 32.37 11.79
C LYS A 15 -3.83 33.35 10.68
N THR A 16 -4.87 34.17 10.85
CA THR A 16 -5.18 35.19 9.86
C THR A 16 -4.37 36.45 10.15
N SER A 17 -3.67 36.92 9.14
CA SER A 17 -3.08 38.25 9.16
C SER A 17 -4.14 39.30 8.84
N PRO A 18 -4.06 40.52 9.40
CA PRO A 18 -4.97 41.59 9.00
C PRO A 18 -4.87 41.85 7.49
N ILE A 19 -5.99 42.16 6.86
CA ILE A 19 -6.04 42.51 5.44
C ILE A 19 -5.90 44.03 5.35
N ILE A 20 -5.04 44.51 4.45
CA ILE A 20 -4.92 45.93 4.16
C ILE A 20 -5.93 46.26 3.06
N VAL A 21 -6.94 47.07 3.39
CA VAL A 21 -7.92 47.59 2.43
C VAL A 21 -7.84 49.13 2.47
N HIS A 22 -7.56 49.75 1.32
CA HIS A 22 -7.37 51.21 1.21
C HIS A 22 -6.40 51.77 2.24
N GLY A 23 -5.25 51.10 2.50
CA GLY A 23 -4.23 51.54 3.46
C GLY A 23 -4.60 51.39 4.94
N LYS A 24 -5.77 50.82 5.27
CA LYS A 24 -6.20 50.53 6.63
C LYS A 24 -6.13 49.03 6.90
N GLU A 25 -5.56 48.64 8.04
CA GLU A 25 -5.57 47.27 8.53
C GLU A 25 -6.99 46.91 8.99
N ILE A 26 -7.62 45.96 8.31
CA ILE A 26 -8.91 45.39 8.70
C ILE A 26 -8.65 44.00 9.28
N GLN A 27 -9.02 43.83 10.55
CA GLN A 27 -8.94 42.52 11.19
C GLN A 27 -10.00 41.60 10.63
N GLN A 28 -9.64 40.39 10.22
CA GLN A 28 -10.61 39.39 9.78
C GLN A 28 -11.55 39.02 10.94
N ALA A 29 -12.85 38.88 10.65
CA ALA A 29 -13.83 38.48 11.64
C ALA A 29 -13.55 37.06 12.16
N TRP A 30 -13.50 36.94 13.49
CA TRP A 30 -13.45 35.68 14.19
C TRP A 30 -14.81 35.36 14.80
N TYR A 31 -15.20 34.10 14.74
CA TYR A 31 -16.46 33.64 15.28
C TYR A 31 -16.20 32.75 16.49
N LYS A 32 -16.78 33.12 17.63
CA LYS A 32 -16.59 32.37 18.87
C LYS A 32 -17.56 31.18 18.89
N ASP A 33 -17.02 30.00 19.00
CA ASP A 33 -17.76 28.75 19.16
C ASP A 33 -17.48 28.17 20.55
N LYS A 34 -18.51 27.49 21.14
CA LYS A 34 -18.39 26.92 22.48
C LYS A 34 -17.41 25.75 22.55
N GLN A 35 -17.35 24.95 21.49
CA GLN A 35 -16.53 23.75 21.43
C GLN A 35 -15.11 24.02 20.92
N PHE A 36 -14.99 24.86 19.88
CA PHE A 36 -13.75 25.08 19.15
C PHE A 36 -13.06 26.43 19.50
N GLY A 37 -13.64 27.25 20.33
CA GLY A 37 -13.12 28.55 20.65
C GLY A 37 -13.28 29.54 19.48
N TYR A 38 -12.18 30.12 18.98
CA TYR A 38 -12.24 31.06 17.85
C TYR A 38 -12.14 30.31 16.52
N LEU A 39 -13.11 30.46 15.64
CA LEU A 39 -13.12 29.89 14.30
C LEU A 39 -12.85 30.96 13.23
N CYS A 40 -12.08 30.60 12.21
CA CYS A 40 -11.98 31.42 11.00
C CYS A 40 -13.30 31.37 10.23
N ARG A 41 -13.54 32.36 9.35
CA ARG A 41 -14.77 32.47 8.57
C ARG A 41 -15.13 31.20 7.80
N ASN A 42 -14.15 30.53 7.23
CA ASN A 42 -14.38 29.32 6.46
C ASN A 42 -14.87 28.16 7.35
N CYS A 43 -14.26 27.92 8.50
CA CYS A 43 -14.68 26.90 9.45
C CYS A 43 -16.06 27.20 10.04
N TYR A 44 -16.32 28.45 10.41
CA TYR A 44 -17.60 28.89 10.93
C TYR A 44 -18.74 28.73 9.90
N ASN A 45 -18.53 29.19 8.67
CA ASN A 45 -19.53 29.05 7.62
C ASN A 45 -19.82 27.59 7.30
N ARG A 46 -18.80 26.73 7.39
CA ARG A 46 -18.97 25.29 7.18
C ARG A 46 -19.79 24.66 8.29
N LEU A 47 -19.45 24.93 9.54
CA LEU A 47 -20.23 24.46 10.70
C LEU A 47 -21.70 24.84 10.59
N ASN A 48 -22.00 26.11 10.23
CA ASN A 48 -23.36 26.58 10.09
C ASN A 48 -24.13 25.98 8.91
N ARG A 49 -23.44 25.59 7.82
CA ARG A 49 -24.12 25.02 6.65
C ARG A 49 -24.41 23.53 6.77
N THR A 50 -23.51 22.79 7.40
CA THR A 50 -23.53 21.33 7.37
C THR A 50 -23.69 20.68 8.73
N GLY A 51 -23.60 21.48 9.82
CA GLY A 51 -23.50 20.93 11.18
C GLY A 51 -22.19 20.16 11.43
N ASP A 52 -21.36 20.04 10.39
CA ASP A 52 -20.11 19.26 10.40
C ASP A 52 -18.93 20.16 10.02
N ILE A 53 -17.96 20.24 10.93
CA ILE A 53 -16.75 21.04 10.74
C ILE A 53 -15.58 20.22 10.18
N MET A 54 -15.77 18.90 10.01
CA MET A 54 -14.71 18.03 9.52
C MET A 54 -14.11 18.57 8.23
N LEU A 55 -12.80 18.84 8.26
CA LEU A 55 -12.07 19.31 7.09
C LEU A 55 -12.03 18.24 6.02
N LYS A 56 -11.96 18.67 4.76
CA LYS A 56 -11.74 17.73 3.62
C LYS A 56 -10.54 16.79 3.86
N ARG A 57 -9.52 17.29 4.55
CA ARG A 57 -8.34 16.51 4.90
C ARG A 57 -8.68 15.35 5.85
N GLU A 58 -9.40 15.63 6.94
CA GLU A 58 -9.75 14.61 7.93
C GLU A 58 -10.69 13.56 7.36
N ARG A 59 -11.66 13.99 6.56
CA ARG A 59 -12.54 13.06 5.83
C ARG A 59 -11.75 12.16 4.91
N ARG A 60 -10.80 12.72 4.17
CA ARG A 60 -9.90 11.97 3.30
C ARG A 60 -9.05 10.98 4.09
N GLU A 61 -8.46 11.38 5.21
CA GLU A 61 -7.66 10.52 6.09
C GLU A 61 -8.50 9.35 6.65
N GLN A 62 -9.76 9.58 7.00
CA GLN A 62 -10.68 8.52 7.42
C GLN A 62 -11.03 7.56 6.30
N GLU A 63 -11.35 8.08 5.11
CA GLU A 63 -11.63 7.27 3.93
C GLU A 63 -10.42 6.42 3.53
N GLU A 64 -9.22 7.01 3.50
CA GLU A 64 -7.96 6.29 3.24
C GLU A 64 -7.70 5.19 4.26
N SER A 65 -7.95 5.44 5.54
CA SER A 65 -7.83 4.45 6.61
C SER A 65 -8.81 3.28 6.43
N GLN A 66 -10.05 3.56 6.03
CA GLN A 66 -11.04 2.51 5.75
C GLN A 66 -10.65 1.68 4.51
N ILE A 67 -10.13 2.32 3.46
CA ILE A 67 -9.66 1.64 2.25
C ILE A 67 -8.48 0.71 2.61
N MET A 68 -7.50 1.20 3.36
CA MET A 68 -6.35 0.40 3.81
C MET A 68 -6.79 -0.80 4.66
N ARG A 69 -7.76 -0.62 5.55
CA ARG A 69 -8.31 -1.71 6.35
C ARG A 69 -8.96 -2.80 5.49
N LYS A 70 -9.77 -2.42 4.50
CA LYS A 70 -10.39 -3.35 3.54
C LYS A 70 -9.32 -4.07 2.72
N ALA A 71 -8.33 -3.34 2.20
CA ALA A 71 -7.20 -3.89 1.48
C ALA A 71 -6.45 -4.95 2.31
N ASN A 72 -6.17 -4.66 3.57
CA ASN A 72 -5.47 -5.56 4.48
C ASN A 72 -6.29 -6.82 4.82
N LEU A 73 -7.62 -6.72 4.92
CA LEU A 73 -8.48 -7.90 5.08
C LEU A 73 -8.37 -8.85 3.89
N MET A 74 -8.33 -8.32 2.67
CA MET A 74 -8.18 -9.11 1.44
C MET A 74 -6.77 -9.72 1.30
N LEU A 75 -5.72 -8.96 1.63
CA LEU A 75 -4.34 -9.35 1.42
C LEU A 75 -3.79 -10.32 2.49
N LYS A 76 -4.33 -10.27 3.70
CA LYS A 76 -3.84 -11.06 4.85
C LYS A 76 -3.81 -12.58 4.58
N PRO A 77 -4.83 -13.21 3.97
CA PRO A 77 -4.79 -14.65 3.66
C PRO A 77 -3.66 -15.03 2.70
N HIS A 78 -3.21 -14.09 1.87
CA HIS A 78 -2.13 -14.28 0.90
C HIS A 78 -0.74 -13.95 1.47
N GLY A 79 -0.66 -13.51 2.73
CA GLY A 79 0.60 -13.16 3.40
C GLY A 79 1.15 -11.79 3.00
N TRP A 80 0.28 -10.89 2.55
CA TRP A 80 0.61 -9.51 2.21
C TRP A 80 -0.09 -8.51 3.13
N GLU A 81 0.44 -7.31 3.17
CA GLU A 81 -0.16 -6.15 3.82
C GLU A 81 -0.02 -4.91 2.93
N CYS A 82 -1.04 -4.07 2.95
CA CYS A 82 -0.99 -2.75 2.34
C CYS A 82 -0.42 -1.78 3.38
N VAL A 83 0.76 -1.21 3.10
CA VAL A 83 1.44 -0.28 4.01
C VAL A 83 1.20 1.17 3.63
N ARG A 84 0.85 1.41 2.37
CA ARG A 84 0.55 2.75 1.87
C ARG A 84 -0.37 2.70 0.66
N ILE A 85 -1.18 3.74 0.50
CA ILE A 85 -1.99 3.98 -0.70
C ILE A 85 -1.70 5.37 -1.25
N TRP A 86 -1.85 5.54 -2.56
CA TRP A 86 -1.90 6.85 -3.22
C TRP A 86 -3.28 7.00 -3.80
N THR A 87 -3.93 8.09 -3.42
CA THR A 87 -5.31 8.36 -3.76
C THR A 87 -5.44 9.62 -4.59
N ASN A 88 -6.39 9.62 -5.51
CA ASN A 88 -6.88 10.81 -6.19
C ASN A 88 -8.37 10.97 -5.94
N MET A 89 -8.85 12.21 -6.02
CA MET A 89 -10.26 12.53 -5.91
C MET A 89 -10.84 12.85 -7.28
N CYS A 90 -11.88 12.14 -7.66
CA CYS A 90 -12.66 12.49 -8.85
C CYS A 90 -13.38 13.82 -8.61
N ARG A 91 -13.24 14.77 -9.53
CA ARG A 91 -13.85 16.11 -9.37
C ARG A 91 -15.36 16.11 -9.61
N ALA A 92 -15.86 15.14 -10.38
CA ALA A 92 -17.26 15.09 -10.78
C ALA A 92 -18.17 14.64 -9.63
N ASP A 93 -17.76 13.63 -8.88
CA ASP A 93 -18.57 12.96 -7.85
C ASP A 93 -18.00 13.07 -6.43
N ASN A 94 -16.82 13.68 -6.25
CA ASN A 94 -16.08 13.75 -4.99
C ASN A 94 -15.69 12.37 -4.41
N ILE A 95 -15.62 11.32 -5.25
CA ILE A 95 -15.22 9.99 -4.83
C ILE A 95 -13.70 9.89 -4.80
N LEU A 96 -13.19 9.32 -3.70
CA LEU A 96 -11.77 8.99 -3.53
C LEU A 96 -11.51 7.64 -4.20
N TYR A 97 -10.54 7.57 -5.10
CA TYR A 97 -10.08 6.32 -5.70
C TYR A 97 -8.59 6.11 -5.49
N VAL A 98 -8.18 4.85 -5.41
CA VAL A 98 -6.78 4.48 -5.22
C VAL A 98 -6.10 4.35 -6.57
N CYS A 99 -4.98 5.06 -6.74
CA CYS A 99 -4.15 4.98 -7.95
C CYS A 99 -3.07 3.90 -7.84
N LYS A 100 -2.53 3.73 -6.62
CA LYS A 100 -1.43 2.80 -6.34
C LYS A 100 -1.52 2.28 -4.92
N TYR A 101 -1.04 1.05 -4.75
CA TYR A 101 -0.84 0.40 -3.46
C TYR A 101 0.64 0.08 -3.27
N GLU A 102 1.15 0.32 -2.08
CA GLU A 102 2.43 -0.23 -1.64
C GLU A 102 2.14 -1.46 -0.78
N LEU A 103 2.49 -2.61 -1.33
CA LEU A 103 2.20 -3.91 -0.75
C LEU A 103 3.49 -4.55 -0.24
N LYS A 104 3.48 -5.00 1.02
CA LYS A 104 4.64 -5.61 1.68
C LYS A 104 4.34 -7.06 2.02
N CYS A 105 5.24 -7.96 1.66
CA CYS A 105 5.15 -9.34 2.09
C CYS A 105 5.45 -9.45 3.59
N ARG A 106 4.55 -10.07 4.34
CA ARG A 106 4.67 -10.23 5.80
C ARG A 106 5.77 -11.20 6.24
N HIS A 107 6.27 -12.05 5.33
CA HIS A 107 7.30 -13.04 5.64
C HIS A 107 8.72 -12.51 5.40
N CYS A 108 8.96 -11.86 4.25
CA CYS A 108 10.31 -11.45 3.86
C CYS A 108 10.49 -9.94 3.72
N GLY A 109 9.43 -9.15 3.93
CA GLY A 109 9.51 -7.70 3.81
C GLY A 109 9.61 -7.16 2.39
N ARG A 110 9.54 -8.01 1.34
CA ARG A 110 9.54 -7.54 -0.05
C ARG A 110 8.41 -6.55 -0.28
N VAL A 111 8.73 -5.43 -0.92
CA VAL A 111 7.76 -4.38 -1.27
C VAL A 111 7.47 -4.43 -2.77
N VAL A 112 6.20 -4.27 -3.12
CA VAL A 112 5.70 -4.17 -4.50
C VAL A 112 4.80 -2.95 -4.61
N ILE A 113 5.00 -2.15 -5.66
CA ILE A 113 4.05 -1.09 -6.01
C ILE A 113 3.07 -1.66 -7.04
N TRP A 114 1.81 -1.67 -6.70
CA TRP A 114 0.73 -2.18 -7.54
C TRP A 114 -0.18 -1.07 -8.03
N THR A 115 -0.50 -1.10 -9.32
CA THR A 115 -1.47 -0.20 -9.96
C THR A 115 -2.59 -1.04 -10.54
N GLY A 116 -3.81 -0.83 -10.12
CA GLY A 116 -4.98 -1.61 -10.52
C GLY A 116 -5.72 -2.20 -9.32
N GLU A 117 -6.69 -3.05 -9.58
CA GLU A 117 -7.51 -3.65 -8.53
C GLU A 117 -6.71 -4.68 -7.70
N LEU A 118 -7.00 -4.77 -6.40
CA LEU A 118 -6.29 -5.70 -5.51
C LEU A 118 -6.63 -7.16 -5.80
N GLU A 119 -7.81 -7.42 -6.32
CA GLU A 119 -8.25 -8.73 -6.79
C GLU A 119 -7.35 -9.25 -7.90
N ASP A 120 -6.93 -8.38 -8.81
CA ASP A 120 -6.01 -8.73 -9.89
C ASP A 120 -4.60 -9.00 -9.35
N PHE A 121 -4.17 -8.24 -8.31
CA PHE A 121 -2.91 -8.54 -7.63
C PHE A 121 -2.94 -9.95 -7.02
N VAL A 122 -4.00 -10.29 -6.30
CA VAL A 122 -4.14 -11.58 -5.62
C VAL A 122 -4.13 -12.74 -6.62
N ARG A 123 -4.71 -12.54 -7.81
CA ARG A 123 -4.71 -13.54 -8.91
C ARG A 123 -3.40 -13.55 -9.70
N SER A 124 -2.59 -12.52 -9.59
CA SER A 124 -1.37 -12.35 -10.36
C SER A 124 -0.21 -13.21 -9.85
N LYS A 125 0.78 -13.43 -10.72
CA LYS A 125 2.06 -14.05 -10.33
C LYS A 125 2.83 -13.21 -9.31
N GLU A 126 2.59 -11.89 -9.24
CA GLU A 126 3.26 -10.98 -8.31
C GLU A 126 2.84 -11.22 -6.85
N CYS A 127 1.64 -11.75 -6.62
CA CYS A 127 1.19 -12.17 -5.30
C CYS A 127 2.04 -13.33 -4.73
N ILE A 128 2.75 -14.08 -5.58
CA ILE A 128 3.64 -15.12 -5.13
C ILE A 128 4.99 -14.49 -4.81
N CYS A 129 5.22 -14.23 -3.52
CA CYS A 129 6.47 -13.66 -3.05
C CYS A 129 7.65 -14.63 -3.27
N ASN A 130 8.83 -14.08 -3.53
CA ASN A 130 10.06 -14.84 -3.70
C ASN A 130 10.33 -15.78 -2.52
N CYS A 131 10.04 -15.39 -1.29
CA CYS A 131 10.24 -16.23 -0.11
C CYS A 131 9.46 -17.56 -0.17
N LYS A 132 8.28 -17.58 -0.79
CA LYS A 132 7.48 -18.81 -0.90
C LYS A 132 8.11 -19.83 -1.82
N PHE A 133 8.43 -19.46 -3.07
CA PHE A 133 8.97 -20.40 -4.02
C PHE A 133 10.45 -20.75 -3.76
N ILE A 134 11.21 -19.84 -3.17
CA ILE A 134 12.60 -20.11 -2.78
C ILE A 134 12.64 -21.09 -1.60
N ALA A 135 11.85 -20.86 -0.55
CA ALA A 135 11.74 -21.78 0.57
C ALA A 135 11.30 -23.18 0.10
N TRP A 136 10.29 -23.23 -0.77
CA TRP A 136 9.86 -24.48 -1.39
C TRP A 136 10.98 -25.17 -2.18
N ALA A 137 11.73 -24.41 -2.99
CA ALA A 137 12.82 -24.95 -3.79
C ALA A 137 13.92 -25.59 -2.94
N PHE A 138 14.29 -24.96 -1.82
CA PHE A 138 15.25 -25.54 -0.88
C PHE A 138 14.69 -26.77 -0.15
N SER A 139 13.47 -26.72 0.34
CA SER A 139 12.83 -27.82 1.08
C SER A 139 12.62 -29.06 0.21
N ASN A 140 12.40 -28.90 -1.09
CA ASN A 140 12.14 -29.99 -2.02
C ASN A 140 13.34 -30.30 -2.93
N ASN A 141 14.49 -29.67 -2.70
CA ASN A 141 15.67 -29.77 -3.57
C ASN A 141 15.33 -29.59 -5.06
N ALA A 142 14.42 -28.65 -5.35
CA ALA A 142 13.83 -28.42 -6.67
C ALA A 142 14.74 -27.58 -7.59
N PHE A 143 16.04 -27.85 -7.54
CA PHE A 143 17.04 -27.21 -8.40
C PHE A 143 17.43 -28.14 -9.57
N PRO A 144 17.67 -27.58 -10.78
CA PRO A 144 18.15 -28.39 -11.89
C PRO A 144 19.44 -29.10 -11.58
N LYS A 145 19.56 -30.38 -11.92
CA LYS A 145 20.81 -31.15 -11.69
C LYS A 145 22.04 -30.50 -12.30
N LYS A 146 21.93 -29.95 -13.51
CA LYS A 146 22.97 -29.18 -14.18
C LYS A 146 22.94 -27.72 -13.75
N GLY A 147 24.01 -27.18 -13.19
CA GLY A 147 24.11 -25.79 -12.73
C GLY A 147 23.48 -25.53 -11.36
N ASN A 148 23.20 -26.57 -10.58
CA ASN A 148 22.57 -26.49 -9.25
C ASN A 148 23.23 -25.44 -8.35
N GLY A 149 24.55 -25.43 -8.23
CA GLY A 149 25.26 -24.47 -7.37
C GLY A 149 25.01 -23.00 -7.73
N THR A 150 24.90 -22.66 -9.02
CA THR A 150 24.55 -21.29 -9.45
C THR A 150 23.11 -20.95 -9.11
N TRP A 151 22.16 -21.87 -9.30
CA TRP A 151 20.76 -21.67 -8.96
C TRP A 151 20.59 -21.46 -7.46
N GLN A 152 21.23 -22.28 -6.63
CA GLN A 152 21.19 -22.14 -5.18
C GLN A 152 21.80 -20.83 -4.69
N ARG A 153 22.95 -20.40 -5.25
CA ARG A 153 23.57 -19.12 -4.91
C ARG A 153 22.65 -17.93 -5.22
N ILE A 154 22.02 -17.92 -6.40
CA ILE A 154 21.08 -16.87 -6.79
C ILE A 154 19.85 -16.90 -5.87
N ALA A 155 19.27 -18.07 -5.62
CA ALA A 155 18.12 -18.23 -4.73
C ALA A 155 18.42 -17.72 -3.31
N LYS A 156 19.61 -18.02 -2.79
CA LYS A 156 20.07 -17.55 -1.48
C LYS A 156 20.18 -16.02 -1.44
N ALA A 157 20.84 -15.41 -2.42
CA ALA A 157 20.97 -13.96 -2.51
C ALA A 157 19.61 -13.24 -2.60
N ILE A 158 18.64 -13.79 -3.34
CA ILE A 158 17.27 -13.26 -3.40
C ILE A 158 16.56 -13.40 -2.04
N ALA A 159 16.80 -14.48 -1.30
CA ALA A 159 16.19 -14.68 0.01
C ALA A 159 16.78 -13.74 1.07
N GLU A 160 18.06 -13.49 1.03
CA GLU A 160 18.78 -12.59 1.96
C GLU A 160 18.43 -11.12 1.71
N ASN A 161 18.23 -10.73 0.45
CA ASN A 161 17.82 -9.37 0.11
C ASN A 161 16.63 -9.34 -0.86
N PRO A 162 15.40 -9.53 -0.37
CA PRO A 162 14.21 -9.67 -1.19
C PRO A 162 13.82 -8.40 -1.97
N ASN A 163 14.36 -7.24 -1.60
CA ASN A 163 14.14 -5.96 -2.26
C ASN A 163 15.27 -5.57 -3.24
N ALA A 164 16.37 -6.32 -3.27
CA ALA A 164 17.44 -6.07 -4.22
C ALA A 164 16.93 -6.20 -5.66
N ASN A 165 17.37 -5.29 -6.51
CA ASN A 165 17.11 -5.45 -7.93
C ASN A 165 18.01 -6.53 -8.55
N GLN A 166 17.60 -7.06 -9.68
CA GLN A 166 18.34 -8.17 -10.34
C GLN A 166 19.76 -7.79 -10.76
N SER A 167 19.99 -6.51 -11.06
CA SER A 167 21.30 -6.02 -11.47
C SER A 167 22.27 -5.99 -10.29
N ASP A 168 21.80 -5.68 -9.09
CA ASP A 168 22.63 -5.68 -7.89
C ASP A 168 23.01 -7.11 -7.49
N ILE A 169 22.06 -8.05 -7.50
CA ILE A 169 22.31 -9.47 -7.26
C ILE A 169 23.28 -10.02 -8.31
N ALA A 170 23.10 -9.66 -9.58
CA ALA A 170 23.97 -10.10 -10.65
C ALA A 170 25.43 -9.61 -10.45
N ARG A 171 25.57 -8.34 -10.06
CA ARG A 171 26.89 -7.73 -9.77
C ARG A 171 27.57 -8.41 -8.58
N GLU A 172 26.84 -8.63 -7.50
CA GLU A 172 27.34 -9.28 -6.29
C GLU A 172 27.86 -10.71 -6.57
N LEU A 173 27.13 -11.46 -7.42
CA LEU A 173 27.47 -12.84 -7.73
C LEU A 173 28.41 -12.99 -8.93
N GLY A 174 28.79 -11.93 -9.63
CA GLY A 174 29.59 -11.98 -10.85
C GLY A 174 28.83 -12.62 -12.03
N LEU A 175 27.53 -12.43 -12.13
CA LEU A 175 26.65 -13.05 -13.13
C LEU A 175 25.95 -11.98 -14.01
N SER A 176 25.35 -12.42 -15.12
CA SER A 176 24.48 -11.53 -15.90
C SER A 176 23.11 -11.36 -15.24
N ARG A 177 22.50 -10.16 -15.41
CA ARG A 177 21.12 -9.89 -14.99
C ARG A 177 20.14 -10.92 -15.57
N GLN A 178 20.34 -11.28 -16.85
CA GLN A 178 19.51 -12.26 -17.54
C GLN A 178 19.54 -13.63 -16.83
N ARG A 179 20.73 -14.03 -16.32
CA ARG A 179 20.87 -15.29 -15.57
C ARG A 179 20.10 -15.27 -14.25
N VAL A 180 20.14 -14.18 -13.53
CA VAL A 180 19.36 -14.00 -12.28
C VAL A 180 17.86 -14.08 -12.57
N GLU A 181 17.38 -13.41 -13.62
CA GLU A 181 15.98 -13.46 -14.04
C GLU A 181 15.55 -14.85 -14.47
N GLN A 182 16.37 -15.54 -15.22
CA GLN A 182 16.11 -16.93 -15.67
C GLN A 182 15.88 -17.86 -14.47
N VAL A 183 16.74 -17.77 -13.45
CA VAL A 183 16.62 -18.58 -12.23
C VAL A 183 15.35 -18.23 -11.47
N ARG A 184 15.10 -16.95 -11.24
CA ARG A 184 13.89 -16.48 -10.53
C ARG A 184 12.62 -16.96 -11.21
N THR A 185 12.54 -16.79 -12.53
CA THR A 185 11.37 -17.16 -13.33
C THR A 185 11.19 -18.68 -13.37
N GLY A 186 12.29 -19.43 -13.53
CA GLY A 186 12.27 -20.89 -13.54
C GLY A 186 11.80 -21.49 -12.21
N LEU A 187 12.32 -21.00 -11.08
CA LEU A 187 11.88 -21.47 -9.75
C LEU A 187 10.41 -21.11 -9.48
N ARG A 188 9.97 -19.91 -9.86
CA ARG A 188 8.57 -19.51 -9.73
C ARG A 188 7.65 -20.39 -10.58
N ALA A 189 8.04 -20.68 -11.82
CA ALA A 189 7.28 -21.55 -12.71
C ALA A 189 7.15 -22.97 -12.15
N ALA A 190 8.26 -23.57 -11.67
CA ALA A 190 8.23 -24.87 -11.05
C ALA A 190 7.33 -24.94 -9.81
N TYR A 191 7.40 -23.92 -8.94
CA TYR A 191 6.51 -23.77 -7.80
C TYR A 191 5.03 -23.71 -8.21
N MET A 192 4.70 -22.94 -9.25
CA MET A 192 3.34 -22.83 -9.75
C MET A 192 2.76 -24.13 -10.28
N VAL A 193 3.60 -24.92 -10.97
CA VAL A 193 3.21 -26.26 -11.45
C VAL A 193 2.87 -27.17 -10.28
N GLU A 194 3.74 -27.19 -9.27
CA GLU A 194 3.52 -28.03 -8.09
C GLU A 194 2.29 -27.61 -7.29
N MET A 195 2.09 -26.31 -7.11
CA MET A 195 0.88 -25.80 -6.44
C MET A 195 -0.39 -26.21 -7.19
N LYS A 196 -0.41 -26.11 -8.52
CA LYS A 196 -1.56 -26.58 -9.32
C LYS A 196 -1.80 -28.07 -9.15
N ARG A 197 -0.74 -28.89 -9.08
CA ARG A 197 -0.86 -30.33 -8.84
C ARG A 197 -1.51 -30.60 -7.49
N ILE A 198 -0.99 -29.99 -6.42
CA ILE A 198 -1.51 -30.19 -5.07
C ILE A 198 -2.97 -29.73 -4.95
N TYR A 199 -3.30 -28.52 -5.42
CA TYR A 199 -4.67 -28.02 -5.37
C TYR A 199 -5.62 -28.82 -6.27
N GLY A 200 -5.17 -29.30 -7.42
CA GLY A 200 -5.95 -30.16 -8.31
C GLY A 200 -6.26 -31.52 -7.68
N GLU A 201 -5.33 -32.09 -6.93
CA GLU A 201 -5.54 -33.33 -6.18
C GLU A 201 -6.53 -33.13 -5.01
N ILE A 202 -6.38 -32.04 -4.24
CA ILE A 202 -7.31 -31.70 -3.14
C ILE A 202 -8.73 -31.52 -3.65
N THR A 203 -8.92 -30.82 -4.77
CA THR A 203 -10.26 -30.61 -5.36
C THR A 203 -10.90 -31.93 -5.78
N LYS A 204 -10.12 -32.86 -6.30
CA LYS A 204 -10.64 -34.20 -6.65
C LYS A 204 -11.09 -34.98 -5.40
N VAL A 205 -10.33 -34.94 -4.32
CA VAL A 205 -10.69 -35.63 -3.07
C VAL A 205 -11.99 -35.08 -2.47
N VAL A 206 -12.19 -33.77 -2.51
CA VAL A 206 -13.40 -33.12 -1.98
C VAL A 206 -14.64 -33.42 -2.84
N THR A 207 -14.47 -33.59 -4.13
CA THR A 207 -15.61 -33.95 -5.04
C THR A 207 -16.01 -35.42 -5.02
N TYR A 208 -15.12 -36.32 -4.60
CA TYR A 208 -15.41 -37.75 -4.48
C TYR A 208 -15.81 -38.21 -3.07
N GLY A 209 -15.70 -37.34 -2.06
CA GLY A 209 -16.06 -37.64 -0.67
C GLY A 209 -17.50 -37.24 -0.27
N GLY A 210 -18.38 -36.94 -1.21
CA GLY A 210 -19.72 -36.43 -0.98
C GLY A 210 -20.86 -37.33 -1.46
N GLU A 211 -20.61 -38.61 -1.75
CA GLU A 211 -21.64 -39.59 -2.07
C GLU A 211 -21.40 -40.83 -1.19
N ASP A 212 -21.91 -40.78 0.05
CA ASP A 212 -22.33 -41.91 0.87
C ASP A 212 -23.52 -41.48 1.74
#